data_da212b16aa50594fc3436022d9b1b2cd
#
_entry.id   da212b16aa50594fc3436022d9b1b2cd
#
_cell.length_a   1.000
_cell.length_b   1.000
_cell.length_c   1.000
_cell.angle_alpha   90.00
_cell.angle_beta   90.00
_cell.angle_gamma   90.00
#
_symmetry.space_group_name_H-M   'P 1'
#
loop_
_entity.id
_entity.type
_entity.pdbx_description
1 polymer ?
#
loop_
_entity_poly.entity_id
_entity_poly.type
_entity_poly.pdbx_seq_one_letter_code
_entity_poly.pdbx_strand_id
1 'polypeptide(L)'
;MLFTDRADAGHRLAEALQHLEGEEPVVLGLPRGGVPVAFQVALALKAPLDVIVVRKLGVPYQRELGFGAIGEGGVRVISDDIVRRGRLGQADLASVEHAEAAELARQAERFRAGRPRLSLEGRTVIVVDDGIATGATAAAACQVARAQGAARVVLAVPVAPPDAAERLRTSTDEFVCLSTPFAFSAVGEWYRDFSQTPDDEVVALLAQAAGGPGPERSAPEAETAVDKEVEEEVAIDAAGVRLTGDLQLPAGARAVVMFAHGSGSSRHSPRNRLVAAALNEAGLGTLLFDLLTPAEEAHRSNVFDIGTLADRLTAATGWLRDRTALPIGYFGASTGAAAALWAAATPGADVGAVVSRGGRPDLAEPLLVAVRAPTLLIVGGNDDVVIDLNQQAEAALRCETRVEIIPGATHLFEEHGALQQVADLARDWFLNHLVK
;
A
#
# COMPACT_ATOMS: atom_id res chain seq x y z
N MET A 1 -20.83 -1.09 9.87
CA MET A 1 -20.03 0.07 10.37
C MET A 1 -18.94 0.33 9.33
N LEU A 2 -18.71 1.56 8.94
CA LEU A 2 -17.67 1.92 7.97
C LEU A 2 -16.64 2.80 8.67
N PHE A 3 -15.35 2.47 8.51
CA PHE A 3 -14.24 3.24 9.07
C PHE A 3 -13.72 4.25 8.04
N THR A 4 -13.25 5.40 8.50
CA THR A 4 -12.61 6.37 7.60
C THR A 4 -11.28 5.83 7.10
N ASP A 5 -10.45 5.37 8.01
CA ASP A 5 -9.12 4.79 7.79
C ASP A 5 -8.74 3.87 8.97
N ARG A 6 -7.51 3.38 8.97
CA ARG A 6 -6.99 2.53 10.05
C ARG A 6 -6.83 3.26 11.38
N ALA A 7 -6.61 4.57 11.35
CA ALA A 7 -6.50 5.36 12.59
C ALA A 7 -7.89 5.51 13.25
N ASP A 8 -8.94 5.85 12.49
CA ASP A 8 -10.34 5.88 12.97
C ASP A 8 -10.76 4.51 13.54
N ALA A 9 -10.44 3.44 12.81
CA ALA A 9 -10.71 2.07 13.28
C ALA A 9 -9.99 1.76 14.60
N GLY A 10 -8.73 2.18 14.72
CA GLY A 10 -7.93 2.01 15.93
C GLY A 10 -8.45 2.78 17.14
N HIS A 11 -8.90 4.03 16.96
CA HIS A 11 -9.53 4.81 18.02
C HIS A 11 -10.79 4.11 18.56
N ARG A 12 -11.66 3.66 17.67
CA ARG A 12 -12.90 2.95 18.08
C ARG A 12 -12.60 1.58 18.72
N LEU A 13 -11.56 0.89 18.23
CA LEU A 13 -11.13 -0.38 18.82
C LEU A 13 -10.57 -0.18 20.24
N ALA A 14 -9.84 0.91 20.46
CA ALA A 14 -9.32 1.28 21.76
C ALA A 14 -10.44 1.52 22.80
N GLU A 15 -11.56 2.13 22.40
CA GLU A 15 -12.74 2.29 23.28
C GLU A 15 -13.28 0.94 23.75
N ALA A 16 -13.35 -0.06 22.86
CA ALA A 16 -13.81 -1.40 23.18
C ALA A 16 -12.84 -2.19 24.09
N LEU A 17 -11.57 -1.77 24.12
CA LEU A 17 -10.48 -2.38 24.88
C LEU A 17 -10.17 -1.69 26.20
N GLN A 18 -10.88 -0.63 26.60
CA GLN A 18 -10.63 0.14 27.83
C GLN A 18 -10.62 -0.71 29.09
N HIS A 19 -11.39 -1.81 29.12
CA HIS A 19 -11.43 -2.74 30.25
C HIS A 19 -10.08 -3.43 30.53
N LEU A 20 -9.13 -3.38 29.59
CA LEU A 20 -7.78 -3.94 29.73
C LEU A 20 -6.72 -2.92 30.18
N GLU A 21 -7.05 -1.64 30.33
CA GLU A 21 -6.06 -0.61 30.73
C GLU A 21 -5.35 -0.97 32.06
N GLY A 22 -6.10 -1.55 33.02
CA GLY A 22 -5.56 -1.96 34.32
C GLY A 22 -4.68 -3.22 34.32
N GLU A 23 -4.59 -3.95 33.22
CA GLU A 23 -3.80 -5.18 33.09
C GLU A 23 -2.37 -4.92 32.57
N GLU A 24 -2.00 -3.66 32.31
CA GLU A 24 -0.71 -3.27 31.74
C GLU A 24 -0.34 -4.11 30.49
N PRO A 25 -1.21 -4.16 29.48
CA PRO A 25 -1.02 -5.06 28.34
C PRO A 25 0.17 -4.66 27.49
N VAL A 26 0.64 -5.60 26.64
CA VAL A 26 1.51 -5.32 25.50
C VAL A 26 0.67 -5.38 24.25
N VAL A 27 0.72 -4.34 23.41
CA VAL A 27 0.02 -4.31 22.14
C VAL A 27 0.96 -4.75 21.01
N LEU A 28 0.50 -5.70 20.20
CA LEU A 28 1.25 -6.24 19.07
C LEU A 28 0.47 -6.04 17.78
N GLY A 29 1.00 -5.21 16.88
CA GLY A 29 0.41 -5.02 15.55
C GLY A 29 0.86 -6.11 14.57
N LEU A 30 -0.09 -6.69 13.82
CA LEU A 30 0.24 -7.54 12.69
C LEU A 30 0.67 -6.66 11.50
N PRO A 31 1.93 -6.75 11.04
CA PRO A 31 2.37 -5.92 9.93
C PRO A 31 1.72 -6.39 8.61
N ARG A 32 1.42 -5.48 7.70
CA ARG A 32 1.64 -4.02 7.83
C ARG A 32 0.39 -3.31 8.36
N GLY A 33 -0.80 -3.65 7.85
CA GLY A 33 -2.06 -2.94 8.08
C GLY A 33 -2.53 -2.89 9.54
N GLY A 34 -2.23 -3.90 10.35
CA GLY A 34 -2.58 -3.91 11.76
C GLY A 34 -1.79 -2.92 12.62
N VAL A 35 -0.61 -2.45 12.17
CA VAL A 35 0.23 -1.57 12.99
C VAL A 35 -0.37 -0.17 13.19
N PRO A 36 -0.94 0.53 12.18
CA PRO A 36 -1.62 1.80 12.41
C PRO A 36 -2.81 1.68 13.36
N VAL A 37 -3.57 0.58 13.29
CA VAL A 37 -4.68 0.28 14.22
C VAL A 37 -4.14 0.06 15.64
N ALA A 38 -3.10 -0.79 15.76
CA ALA A 38 -2.45 -1.12 17.03
C ALA A 38 -1.83 0.11 17.70
N PHE A 39 -1.31 1.04 16.93
CA PHE A 39 -0.73 2.28 17.43
C PHE A 39 -1.76 3.12 18.19
N GLN A 40 -2.97 3.28 17.66
CA GLN A 40 -4.03 4.02 18.34
C GLN A 40 -4.50 3.30 19.62
N VAL A 41 -4.59 1.97 19.57
CA VAL A 41 -4.89 1.16 20.76
C VAL A 41 -3.81 1.32 21.84
N ALA A 42 -2.53 1.24 21.45
CA ALA A 42 -1.41 1.40 22.38
C ALA A 42 -1.37 2.79 23.02
N LEU A 43 -1.61 3.85 22.25
CA LEU A 43 -1.70 5.22 22.77
C LEU A 43 -2.82 5.37 23.80
N ALA A 44 -4.02 4.89 23.48
CA ALA A 44 -5.18 5.02 24.37
C ALA A 44 -5.04 4.23 25.67
N LEU A 45 -4.47 3.02 25.61
CA LEU A 45 -4.21 2.17 26.79
C LEU A 45 -2.89 2.49 27.50
N LYS A 46 -2.10 3.45 26.99
CA LYS A 46 -0.74 3.78 27.49
C LYS A 46 0.16 2.54 27.56
N ALA A 47 -0.03 1.64 26.60
CA ALA A 47 0.64 0.35 26.54
C ALA A 47 1.84 0.38 25.58
N PRO A 48 2.91 -0.39 25.86
CA PRO A 48 3.99 -0.55 24.91
C PRO A 48 3.51 -1.24 23.62
N LEU A 49 4.02 -0.77 22.49
CA LEU A 49 3.71 -1.28 21.15
C LEU A 49 4.92 -1.99 20.53
N ASP A 50 4.69 -3.15 19.96
CA ASP A 50 5.65 -3.84 19.10
C ASP A 50 4.91 -4.50 17.91
N VAL A 51 5.63 -5.10 17.00
CA VAL A 51 5.07 -5.94 15.93
C VAL A 51 5.13 -7.40 16.31
N ILE A 52 4.20 -8.18 15.80
CA ILE A 52 4.30 -9.64 15.78
C ILE A 52 4.40 -10.12 14.33
N VAL A 53 5.61 -10.54 13.95
CA VAL A 53 5.87 -11.07 12.61
C VAL A 53 5.68 -12.57 12.64
N VAL A 54 4.79 -13.05 11.78
CA VAL A 54 4.51 -14.48 11.60
C VAL A 54 4.53 -14.84 10.12
N ARG A 55 5.00 -16.05 9.83
CA ARG A 55 5.03 -16.58 8.49
C ARG A 55 4.30 -17.92 8.43
N LYS A 56 3.35 -18.02 7.50
CA LYS A 56 2.62 -19.26 7.25
C LYS A 56 3.53 -20.27 6.57
N LEU A 57 3.52 -21.49 7.05
CA LEU A 57 4.23 -22.62 6.43
C LEU A 57 3.26 -23.35 5.47
N GLY A 58 3.39 -23.08 4.19
CA GLY A 58 2.57 -23.69 3.14
C GLY A 58 3.09 -25.05 2.69
N VAL A 59 2.18 -25.98 2.38
CA VAL A 59 2.54 -27.26 1.77
C VAL A 59 3.23 -27.02 0.43
N PRO A 60 4.41 -27.62 0.13
CA PRO A 60 5.22 -27.29 -1.05
C PRO A 60 4.48 -27.35 -2.39
N TYR A 61 3.56 -28.29 -2.54
CA TYR A 61 2.76 -28.48 -3.75
C TYR A 61 1.37 -27.83 -3.69
N GLN A 62 0.99 -27.23 -2.54
CA GLN A 62 -0.27 -26.53 -2.34
C GLN A 62 -0.07 -25.42 -1.30
N ARG A 63 0.58 -24.33 -1.69
CA ARG A 63 1.00 -23.25 -0.79
C ARG A 63 -0.16 -22.59 -0.02
N GLU A 64 -1.38 -22.63 -0.55
CA GLU A 64 -2.57 -22.14 0.13
C GLU A 64 -2.94 -22.98 1.37
N LEU A 65 -2.60 -24.27 1.37
CA LEU A 65 -2.79 -25.14 2.52
C LEU A 65 -1.62 -24.96 3.49
N GLY A 66 -1.86 -24.28 4.63
CA GLY A 66 -0.84 -24.10 5.66
C GLY A 66 -0.76 -25.29 6.58
N PHE A 67 0.42 -25.89 6.72
CA PHE A 67 0.68 -26.92 7.72
C PHE A 67 1.18 -26.35 9.06
N GLY A 68 1.40 -25.04 9.12
CA GLY A 68 1.85 -24.40 10.35
C GLY A 68 2.16 -22.93 10.17
N ALA A 69 2.83 -22.36 11.18
CA ALA A 69 3.38 -21.02 11.17
C ALA A 69 4.66 -20.97 11.99
N ILE A 70 5.52 -20.04 11.64
CA ILE A 70 6.69 -19.68 12.44
C ILE A 70 6.59 -18.22 12.86
N GLY A 71 7.14 -17.95 14.05
CA GLY A 71 7.31 -16.63 14.61
C GLY A 71 8.75 -16.40 15.07
N GLU A 72 9.02 -15.18 15.46
CA GLU A 72 10.33 -14.80 15.95
C GLU A 72 10.74 -15.57 17.20
N GLY A 73 12.06 -15.73 17.41
CA GLY A 73 12.63 -16.48 18.53
C GLY A 73 12.60 -17.99 18.33
N GLY A 74 12.44 -18.46 17.09
CA GLY A 74 12.39 -19.89 16.76
C GLY A 74 11.10 -20.57 17.15
N VAL A 75 10.06 -19.78 17.44
CA VAL A 75 8.73 -20.32 17.75
C VAL A 75 8.11 -20.91 16.51
N ARG A 76 7.62 -22.15 16.63
CA ARG A 76 6.89 -22.82 15.55
C ARG A 76 5.63 -23.46 16.07
N VAL A 77 4.60 -23.35 15.28
CA VAL A 77 3.30 -24.01 15.51
C VAL A 77 3.01 -24.88 14.31
N ILE A 78 2.88 -26.19 14.52
CA ILE A 78 2.67 -27.18 13.46
C ILE A 78 1.33 -27.87 13.65
N SER A 79 0.61 -28.06 12.56
CA SER A 79 -0.62 -28.85 12.51
C SER A 79 -0.28 -30.28 12.08
N ASP A 80 -0.15 -31.18 13.06
CA ASP A 80 0.16 -32.60 12.80
C ASP A 80 -0.84 -33.29 11.86
N ASP A 81 -2.09 -32.85 11.89
CA ASP A 81 -3.13 -33.40 11.01
C ASP A 81 -2.87 -33.04 9.54
N ILE A 82 -2.47 -31.79 9.26
CA ILE A 82 -2.16 -31.37 7.89
C ILE A 82 -0.87 -32.02 7.42
N VAL A 83 0.14 -32.10 8.28
CA VAL A 83 1.40 -32.80 7.99
C VAL A 83 1.14 -34.26 7.60
N ARG A 84 0.32 -34.96 8.39
CA ARG A 84 -0.04 -36.38 8.10
C ARG A 84 -0.82 -36.52 6.80
N ARG A 85 -1.87 -35.69 6.59
CA ARG A 85 -2.69 -35.73 5.36
C ARG A 85 -1.89 -35.35 4.13
N GLY A 86 -1.00 -34.37 4.25
CA GLY A 86 -0.09 -33.92 3.20
C GLY A 86 1.09 -34.85 2.95
N ARG A 87 1.26 -35.93 3.76
CA ARG A 87 2.41 -36.84 3.71
C ARG A 87 3.76 -36.13 3.66
N LEU A 88 3.87 -35.02 4.41
CA LEU A 88 5.08 -34.21 4.45
C LEU A 88 6.17 -34.90 5.25
N GLY A 89 7.34 -35.09 4.62
CA GLY A 89 8.52 -35.59 5.29
C GLY A 89 9.24 -34.51 6.10
N GLN A 90 10.13 -34.92 7.01
CA GLN A 90 10.92 -33.95 7.79
C GLN A 90 11.78 -33.03 6.91
N ALA A 91 12.26 -33.52 5.77
CA ALA A 91 13.03 -32.73 4.83
C ALA A 91 12.17 -31.61 4.18
N ASP A 92 10.91 -31.90 3.85
CA ASP A 92 9.97 -30.91 3.30
C ASP A 92 9.69 -29.81 4.32
N LEU A 93 9.39 -30.19 5.57
CA LEU A 93 9.16 -29.26 6.67
C LEU A 93 10.37 -28.36 6.89
N ALA A 94 11.57 -28.93 7.01
CA ALA A 94 12.79 -28.19 7.25
C ALA A 94 13.13 -27.21 6.13
N SER A 95 12.88 -27.60 4.86
CA SER A 95 13.13 -26.75 3.70
C SER A 95 12.24 -25.50 3.71
N VAL A 96 10.92 -25.68 3.95
CA VAL A 96 9.96 -24.56 4.01
C VAL A 96 10.25 -23.68 5.22
N GLU A 97 10.48 -24.28 6.40
CA GLU A 97 10.82 -23.54 7.62
C GLU A 97 12.07 -22.68 7.44
N HIS A 98 13.12 -23.22 6.81
CA HIS A 98 14.37 -22.48 6.60
C HIS A 98 14.17 -21.25 5.69
N ALA A 99 13.44 -21.44 4.58
CA ALA A 99 13.16 -20.35 3.65
C ALA A 99 12.33 -19.23 4.31
N GLU A 100 11.25 -19.60 5.01
CA GLU A 100 10.37 -18.64 5.67
C GLU A 100 11.01 -17.99 6.90
N ALA A 101 11.91 -18.68 7.61
CA ALA A 101 12.64 -18.13 8.76
C ALA A 101 13.60 -17.00 8.35
N ALA A 102 14.27 -17.11 7.21
CA ALA A 102 15.13 -16.06 6.69
C ALA A 102 14.33 -14.78 6.34
N GLU A 103 13.16 -14.95 5.75
CA GLU A 103 12.27 -13.83 5.42
C GLU A 103 11.68 -13.19 6.68
N LEU A 104 11.23 -14.01 7.64
CA LEU A 104 10.72 -13.54 8.93
C LEU A 104 11.76 -12.67 9.66
N ALA A 105 13.02 -13.14 9.71
CA ALA A 105 14.10 -12.41 10.37
C ALA A 105 14.36 -11.04 9.71
N ARG A 106 14.37 -10.99 8.36
CA ARG A 106 14.54 -9.73 7.63
C ARG A 106 13.39 -8.74 7.89
N GLN A 107 12.15 -9.22 7.90
CA GLN A 107 10.99 -8.37 8.20
C GLN A 107 11.01 -7.84 9.63
N ALA A 108 11.30 -8.70 10.59
CA ALA A 108 11.36 -8.32 11.99
C ALA A 108 12.46 -7.26 12.27
N GLU A 109 13.65 -7.45 11.69
CA GLU A 109 14.75 -6.48 11.79
C GLU A 109 14.38 -5.15 11.14
N ARG A 110 13.80 -5.20 9.93
CA ARG A 110 13.37 -4.00 9.21
C ARG A 110 12.37 -3.18 10.01
N PHE A 111 11.30 -3.80 10.53
CA PHE A 111 10.27 -3.07 11.25
C PHE A 111 10.75 -2.52 12.59
N ARG A 112 11.62 -3.24 13.29
CA ARG A 112 12.15 -2.76 14.57
C ARG A 112 13.31 -1.78 14.42
N ALA A 113 14.00 -1.76 13.30
CA ALA A 113 15.14 -0.87 13.06
C ALA A 113 16.15 -0.88 14.23
N GLY A 114 16.56 -2.07 14.66
CA GLY A 114 17.52 -2.28 15.77
C GLY A 114 16.93 -2.21 17.18
N ARG A 115 15.63 -1.96 17.34
CA ARG A 115 14.99 -1.98 18.67
C ARG A 115 14.82 -3.41 19.17
N PRO A 116 15.03 -3.66 20.48
CA PRO A 116 14.82 -4.99 21.05
C PRO A 116 13.32 -5.34 21.04
N ARG A 117 13.03 -6.61 20.82
CA ARG A 117 11.68 -7.16 20.96
C ARG A 117 11.20 -7.04 22.41
N LEU A 118 9.93 -6.68 22.59
CA LEU A 118 9.30 -6.66 23.92
C LEU A 118 9.13 -8.08 24.47
N SER A 119 9.34 -8.26 25.78
CA SER A 119 9.05 -9.52 26.46
C SER A 119 7.54 -9.68 26.64
N LEU A 120 7.04 -10.86 26.32
CA LEU A 120 5.63 -11.23 26.51
C LEU A 120 5.40 -12.12 27.73
N GLU A 121 6.50 -12.55 28.39
CA GLU A 121 6.44 -13.49 29.51
C GLU A 121 5.56 -12.99 30.64
N GLY A 122 4.52 -13.77 30.97
CA GLY A 122 3.57 -13.46 32.03
C GLY A 122 2.63 -12.27 31.77
N ARG A 123 2.63 -11.69 30.54
CA ARG A 123 1.88 -10.47 30.20
C ARG A 123 0.52 -10.79 29.55
N THR A 124 -0.42 -9.86 29.71
CA THR A 124 -1.59 -9.78 28.82
C THR A 124 -1.12 -9.16 27.49
N VAL A 125 -1.41 -9.82 26.38
CA VAL A 125 -1.01 -9.42 25.04
C VAL A 125 -2.24 -9.15 24.18
N ILE A 126 -2.30 -7.99 23.56
CA ILE A 126 -3.36 -7.63 22.61
C ILE A 126 -2.78 -7.71 21.20
N VAL A 127 -3.17 -8.71 20.43
CA VAL A 127 -2.82 -8.85 19.01
C VAL A 127 -3.84 -8.08 18.19
N VAL A 128 -3.38 -7.15 17.36
CA VAL A 128 -4.23 -6.25 16.58
C VAL A 128 -3.94 -6.41 15.08
N ASP A 129 -5.02 -6.50 14.30
CA ASP A 129 -4.97 -6.45 12.84
C ASP A 129 -6.00 -5.43 12.31
N ASP A 130 -5.90 -5.02 11.05
CA ASP A 130 -6.86 -4.10 10.42
C ASP A 130 -8.17 -4.78 10.03
N GLY A 131 -8.22 -6.10 10.07
CA GLY A 131 -9.42 -6.92 9.90
C GLY A 131 -9.07 -8.36 9.60
N ILE A 132 -10.03 -9.22 9.75
CA ILE A 132 -9.88 -10.66 9.52
C ILE A 132 -10.71 -11.10 8.32
N ALA A 133 -10.06 -11.76 7.34
CA ALA A 133 -10.76 -12.48 6.29
C ALA A 133 -10.83 -13.98 6.63
N THR A 134 -9.73 -14.70 6.51
CA THR A 134 -9.66 -16.13 6.86
C THR A 134 -9.27 -16.40 8.31
N GLY A 135 -8.59 -15.47 8.96
CA GLY A 135 -8.11 -15.58 10.33
C GLY A 135 -6.84 -16.42 10.52
N ALA A 136 -6.29 -17.00 9.46
CA ALA A 136 -5.12 -17.87 9.58
C ALA A 136 -3.88 -17.15 10.14
N THR A 137 -3.61 -15.93 9.67
CA THR A 137 -2.49 -15.11 10.17
C THR A 137 -2.70 -14.70 11.61
N ALA A 138 -3.91 -14.23 11.95
CA ALA A 138 -4.27 -13.82 13.31
C ALA A 138 -4.18 -15.00 14.30
N ALA A 139 -4.69 -16.19 13.90
CA ALA A 139 -4.55 -17.41 14.71
C ALA A 139 -3.09 -17.77 14.96
N ALA A 140 -2.25 -17.73 13.91
CA ALA A 140 -0.82 -17.98 14.01
C ALA A 140 -0.13 -16.98 14.96
N ALA A 141 -0.46 -15.69 14.85
CA ALA A 141 0.08 -14.65 15.73
C ALA A 141 -0.28 -14.88 17.20
N CYS A 142 -1.54 -15.21 17.49
CA CYS A 142 -1.98 -15.53 18.86
C CYS A 142 -1.25 -16.75 19.42
N GLN A 143 -1.06 -17.80 18.62
CA GLN A 143 -0.33 -19.00 19.02
C GLN A 143 1.16 -18.70 19.26
N VAL A 144 1.77 -17.87 18.41
CA VAL A 144 3.17 -17.43 18.58
C VAL A 144 3.30 -16.57 19.83
N ALA A 145 2.39 -15.62 20.11
CA ALA A 145 2.39 -14.83 21.33
C ALA A 145 2.30 -15.72 22.58
N ARG A 146 1.43 -16.72 22.55
CA ARG A 146 1.30 -17.71 23.65
C ARG A 146 2.57 -18.52 23.85
N ALA A 147 3.16 -19.01 22.78
CA ALA A 147 4.42 -19.75 22.84
C ALA A 147 5.62 -18.89 23.27
N GLN A 148 5.52 -17.57 23.19
CA GLN A 148 6.48 -16.60 23.72
C GLN A 148 6.21 -16.23 25.20
N GLY A 149 5.33 -16.95 25.90
CA GLY A 149 5.08 -16.82 27.32
C GLY A 149 3.93 -15.89 27.71
N ALA A 150 3.11 -15.40 26.75
CA ALA A 150 1.95 -14.60 27.09
C ALA A 150 0.98 -15.35 28.01
N ALA A 151 0.63 -14.75 29.15
CA ALA A 151 -0.30 -15.34 30.11
C ALA A 151 -1.75 -15.27 29.59
N ARG A 152 -2.09 -14.20 28.89
CA ARG A 152 -3.40 -13.98 28.26
C ARG A 152 -3.20 -13.38 26.87
N VAL A 153 -3.95 -13.87 25.89
CA VAL A 153 -3.93 -13.37 24.50
C VAL A 153 -5.31 -12.88 24.12
N VAL A 154 -5.41 -11.61 23.83
CA VAL A 154 -6.60 -10.94 23.30
C VAL A 154 -6.36 -10.67 21.82
N LEU A 155 -7.29 -11.05 20.96
CA LEU A 155 -7.27 -10.68 19.56
C LEU A 155 -8.30 -9.59 19.31
N ALA A 156 -7.86 -8.47 18.76
CA ALA A 156 -8.70 -7.30 18.56
C ALA A 156 -8.64 -6.81 17.11
N VAL A 157 -9.79 -6.69 16.46
CA VAL A 157 -9.90 -6.26 15.06
C VAL A 157 -11.12 -5.37 14.83
N PRO A 158 -11.07 -4.42 13.89
CA PRO A 158 -12.22 -3.60 13.55
C PRO A 158 -13.34 -4.36 12.86
N VAL A 159 -13.01 -5.34 12.00
CA VAL A 159 -13.98 -6.08 11.21
C VAL A 159 -13.56 -7.53 10.97
N ALA A 160 -14.54 -8.42 10.97
CA ALA A 160 -14.34 -9.85 10.69
C ALA A 160 -15.64 -10.47 10.15
N PRO A 161 -15.59 -11.61 9.45
CA PRO A 161 -16.80 -12.37 9.10
C PRO A 161 -17.50 -12.91 10.36
N PRO A 162 -18.82 -13.21 10.30
CA PRO A 162 -19.63 -13.59 11.46
C PRO A 162 -19.13 -14.84 12.20
N ASP A 163 -18.46 -15.76 11.51
CA ASP A 163 -17.94 -17.02 12.06
C ASP A 163 -16.51 -16.90 12.62
N ALA A 164 -15.90 -15.73 12.57
CA ALA A 164 -14.51 -15.51 12.99
C ALA A 164 -14.29 -15.88 14.47
N ALA A 165 -15.20 -15.48 15.35
CA ALA A 165 -15.12 -15.77 16.79
C ALA A 165 -15.06 -17.27 17.07
N GLU A 166 -15.87 -18.07 16.39
CA GLU A 166 -15.88 -19.54 16.55
C GLU A 166 -14.58 -20.16 16.03
N ARG A 167 -14.12 -19.72 14.86
CA ARG A 167 -12.87 -20.22 14.24
C ARG A 167 -11.63 -19.93 15.08
N LEU A 168 -11.61 -18.80 15.79
CA LEU A 168 -10.45 -18.33 16.55
C LEU A 168 -10.50 -18.69 18.03
N ARG A 169 -11.58 -19.28 18.50
CA ARG A 169 -11.84 -19.62 19.90
C ARG A 169 -10.73 -20.41 20.60
N THR A 170 -9.99 -21.25 19.87
CA THR A 170 -8.89 -22.06 20.41
C THR A 170 -7.54 -21.36 20.39
N SER A 171 -7.45 -20.22 19.72
CA SER A 171 -6.18 -19.48 19.55
C SER A 171 -6.08 -18.26 20.45
N THR A 172 -7.18 -17.75 20.99
CA THR A 172 -7.25 -16.55 21.80
C THR A 172 -8.12 -16.76 23.05
N ASP A 173 -7.81 -16.06 24.14
CA ASP A 173 -8.62 -16.08 25.37
C ASP A 173 -9.83 -15.14 25.26
N GLU A 174 -9.66 -14.06 24.47
CA GLU A 174 -10.71 -13.09 24.20
C GLU A 174 -10.62 -12.61 22.75
N PHE A 175 -11.78 -12.44 22.12
CA PHE A 175 -11.90 -11.91 20.78
C PHE A 175 -12.76 -10.65 20.78
N VAL A 176 -12.17 -9.49 20.45
CA VAL A 176 -12.86 -8.22 20.36
C VAL A 176 -12.96 -7.80 18.88
N CYS A 177 -14.18 -7.61 18.41
CA CYS A 177 -14.46 -7.20 17.03
C CYS A 177 -15.57 -6.16 17.01
N LEU A 178 -15.32 -5.02 16.35
CA LEU A 178 -16.31 -3.93 16.32
C LEU A 178 -17.46 -4.20 15.36
N SER A 179 -17.23 -4.96 14.30
CA SER A 179 -18.23 -5.23 13.27
C SER A 179 -18.08 -6.63 12.67
N THR A 180 -19.19 -7.39 12.65
CA THR A 180 -19.24 -8.73 12.03
C THR A 180 -20.39 -8.79 11.01
N PRO A 181 -20.22 -8.15 9.84
CA PRO A 181 -21.27 -8.03 8.85
C PRO A 181 -21.59 -9.37 8.18
N PHE A 182 -22.89 -9.64 7.92
CA PHE A 182 -23.32 -10.85 7.22
C PHE A 182 -22.80 -10.94 5.79
N ALA A 183 -22.78 -9.81 5.06
CA ALA A 183 -22.24 -9.72 3.71
C ALA A 183 -20.77 -9.26 3.76
N PHE A 184 -19.90 -10.14 4.24
CA PHE A 184 -18.47 -9.89 4.31
C PHE A 184 -17.77 -10.57 3.12
N SER A 185 -17.09 -9.80 2.27
CA SER A 185 -16.25 -10.36 1.20
C SER A 185 -14.78 -10.01 1.35
N ALA A 186 -14.46 -8.79 1.78
CA ALA A 186 -13.07 -8.36 2.03
C ALA A 186 -12.99 -7.30 3.13
N VAL A 187 -11.85 -7.24 3.83
CA VAL A 187 -11.60 -6.26 4.90
C VAL A 187 -11.69 -4.84 4.37
N GLY A 188 -11.10 -4.57 3.20
CA GLY A 188 -11.04 -3.23 2.62
C GLY A 188 -12.39 -2.58 2.32
N GLU A 189 -13.47 -3.37 2.17
CA GLU A 189 -14.84 -2.85 1.95
C GLU A 189 -15.39 -2.09 3.17
N TRP A 190 -14.77 -2.24 4.32
CA TRP A 190 -15.20 -1.63 5.59
C TRP A 190 -14.43 -0.36 5.94
N TYR A 191 -13.54 0.06 5.03
CA TYR A 191 -12.74 1.28 5.13
C TYR A 191 -13.02 2.20 3.95
N ARG A 192 -13.09 3.50 4.19
CA ARG A 192 -13.13 4.50 3.11
C ARG A 192 -11.74 4.66 2.48
N ASP A 193 -10.71 4.68 3.31
CA ASP A 193 -9.32 4.60 2.90
C ASP A 193 -8.69 3.31 3.46
N PHE A 194 -8.40 2.37 2.56
CA PHE A 194 -7.69 1.13 2.85
C PHE A 194 -6.38 1.06 2.07
N SER A 195 -5.75 2.21 1.84
CA SER A 195 -4.44 2.30 1.19
C SER A 195 -3.42 1.41 1.91
N GLN A 196 -2.45 0.91 1.16
CA GLN A 196 -1.46 0.00 1.71
C GLN A 196 -0.52 0.75 2.68
N THR A 197 -0.38 0.25 3.90
CA THR A 197 0.59 0.76 4.88
C THR A 197 2.01 0.43 4.41
N PRO A 198 2.88 1.41 4.14
CA PRO A 198 4.27 1.15 3.76
C PRO A 198 5.11 0.73 4.98
N ASP A 199 6.26 0.06 4.71
CA ASP A 199 7.14 -0.40 5.77
C ASP A 199 7.70 0.76 6.61
N ASP A 200 7.98 1.90 5.98
CA ASP A 200 8.52 3.08 6.66
C ASP A 200 7.50 3.71 7.64
N GLU A 201 6.22 3.66 7.31
CA GLU A 201 5.16 4.06 8.24
C GLU A 201 5.11 3.12 9.46
N VAL A 202 5.24 1.81 9.25
CA VAL A 202 5.32 0.83 10.35
C VAL A 202 6.50 1.17 11.27
N VAL A 203 7.69 1.42 10.71
CA VAL A 203 8.88 1.79 11.46
C VAL A 203 8.67 3.09 12.24
N ALA A 204 8.08 4.11 11.61
CA ALA A 204 7.80 5.40 12.22
C ALA A 204 6.83 5.29 13.41
N LEU A 205 5.72 4.58 13.25
CA LEU A 205 4.74 4.37 14.32
C LEU A 205 5.32 3.62 15.52
N LEU A 206 6.13 2.61 15.26
CA LEU A 206 6.82 1.87 16.33
C LEU A 206 7.87 2.72 17.05
N ALA A 207 8.59 3.58 16.34
CA ALA A 207 9.55 4.52 16.93
C ALA A 207 8.83 5.56 17.80
N GLN A 208 7.73 6.11 17.32
CA GLN A 208 6.91 7.06 18.06
C GLN A 208 6.33 6.46 19.35
N ALA A 209 5.83 5.22 19.29
CA ALA A 209 5.31 4.53 20.47
C ALA A 209 6.39 4.23 21.52
N ALA A 210 7.63 4.03 21.11
CA ALA A 210 8.76 3.80 22.03
C ALA A 210 9.30 5.07 22.69
N GLY A 211 8.70 6.26 22.43
CA GLY A 211 9.19 7.55 22.95
C GLY A 211 10.53 7.98 22.36
N GLY A 212 10.97 7.32 21.28
CA GLY A 212 12.08 7.78 20.46
C GLY A 212 11.65 9.01 19.66
N PRO A 213 12.59 9.89 19.25
CA PRO A 213 12.28 10.83 18.22
C PRO A 213 11.82 10.01 17.01
N GLY A 214 10.53 10.16 16.63
CA GLY A 214 10.10 9.78 15.29
C GLY A 214 11.08 10.44 14.33
N PRO A 215 11.20 9.96 13.07
CA PRO A 215 11.96 10.72 12.10
C PRO A 215 11.46 12.14 12.21
N GLU A 216 12.35 13.04 12.62
CA GLU A 216 12.02 14.43 12.82
C GLU A 216 11.31 14.89 11.54
N ARG A 217 10.03 15.18 11.67
CA ARG A 217 9.49 16.25 10.86
C ARG A 217 10.34 17.44 11.30
N SER A 218 11.34 17.76 10.51
CA SER A 218 12.06 19.00 10.66
C SER A 218 11.00 20.09 10.65
N ALA A 219 10.75 20.63 11.87
CA ALA A 219 10.04 21.87 11.97
C ALA A 219 10.82 22.86 11.09
N PRO A 220 10.16 23.65 10.26
CA PRO A 220 10.85 24.62 9.45
C PRO A 220 11.56 25.59 10.40
N GLU A 221 12.89 25.48 10.48
CA GLU A 221 13.70 26.59 10.96
C GLU A 221 13.42 27.77 10.03
N ALA A 222 13.09 28.88 10.64
CA ALA A 222 12.84 30.12 9.95
C ALA A 222 14.11 30.53 9.21
N GLU A 223 14.16 30.29 7.91
CA GLU A 223 15.11 30.90 7.00
C GLU A 223 14.40 31.73 5.95
N THR A 224 14.92 32.92 5.85
CA THR A 224 14.70 34.08 4.98
C THR A 224 14.12 33.74 3.60
N ALA A 225 13.10 34.53 3.26
CA ALA A 225 12.41 34.66 1.99
C ALA A 225 13.26 34.45 0.75
N VAL A 226 13.07 33.31 0.05
CA VAL A 226 13.29 33.17 -1.39
C VAL A 226 12.21 32.22 -1.92
N ASP A 227 11.43 32.72 -2.89
CA ASP A 227 10.44 32.06 -3.74
C ASP A 227 9.72 30.83 -3.17
N LYS A 228 8.48 31.05 -2.74
CA LYS A 228 7.60 30.04 -2.16
C LYS A 228 7.34 28.92 -3.16
N GLU A 229 7.82 27.72 -2.82
CA GLU A 229 7.25 26.47 -3.28
C GLU A 229 5.73 26.48 -3.05
N VAL A 230 4.95 26.18 -4.10
CA VAL A 230 3.50 26.08 -3.98
C VAL A 230 3.16 24.65 -3.63
N GLU A 231 2.71 24.41 -2.41
CA GLU A 231 2.11 23.16 -1.99
C GLU A 231 0.66 23.48 -1.59
N GLU A 232 -0.30 23.01 -2.39
CA GLU A 232 -1.70 23.39 -2.28
C GLU A 232 -2.61 22.19 -2.51
N GLU A 233 -3.54 21.95 -1.56
CA GLU A 233 -4.69 21.08 -1.83
C GLU A 233 -5.66 21.84 -2.75
N VAL A 234 -5.96 21.25 -3.90
CA VAL A 234 -6.77 21.87 -4.94
C VAL A 234 -8.08 21.13 -5.17
N ALA A 235 -9.11 21.90 -5.50
CA ALA A 235 -10.38 21.38 -5.98
C ALA A 235 -10.42 21.54 -7.51
N ILE A 236 -10.52 20.41 -8.21
CA ILE A 236 -10.52 20.34 -9.67
C ILE A 236 -11.96 20.12 -10.14
N ASP A 237 -12.47 21.04 -10.96
CA ASP A 237 -13.74 20.81 -11.66
C ASP A 237 -13.49 19.95 -12.90
N ALA A 238 -13.92 18.71 -12.86
CA ALA A 238 -13.75 17.75 -13.93
C ALA A 238 -15.13 17.36 -14.51
N ALA A 239 -15.61 18.15 -15.46
CA ALA A 239 -16.89 17.92 -16.15
C ALA A 239 -18.10 17.83 -15.20
N GLY A 240 -18.18 18.80 -14.24
CA GLY A 240 -19.28 18.89 -13.26
C GLY A 240 -19.13 18.01 -12.03
N VAL A 241 -18.00 17.34 -11.91
CA VAL A 241 -17.60 16.59 -10.69
C VAL A 241 -16.40 17.27 -10.06
N ARG A 242 -16.48 17.53 -8.77
CA ARG A 242 -15.37 18.12 -8.01
C ARG A 242 -14.45 17.03 -7.48
N LEU A 243 -13.23 16.99 -8.01
CA LEU A 243 -12.16 16.10 -7.58
C LEU A 243 -11.21 16.85 -6.64
N THR A 244 -10.55 16.13 -5.73
CA THR A 244 -9.54 16.69 -4.85
C THR A 244 -8.15 16.30 -5.32
N GLY A 245 -7.19 17.21 -5.27
CA GLY A 245 -5.80 16.96 -5.66
C GLY A 245 -4.81 17.71 -4.78
N ASP A 246 -3.55 17.27 -4.79
CA ASP A 246 -2.40 17.87 -4.16
C ASP A 246 -1.49 18.40 -5.29
N LEU A 247 -1.42 19.71 -5.46
CA LEU A 247 -0.55 20.37 -6.44
C LEU A 247 0.73 20.84 -5.75
N GLN A 248 1.87 20.40 -6.26
CA GLN A 248 3.18 20.83 -5.81
C GLN A 248 3.98 21.38 -6.99
N LEU A 249 4.39 22.64 -6.91
CA LEU A 249 5.25 23.29 -7.91
C LEU A 249 6.51 23.81 -7.20
N PRO A 250 7.64 23.11 -7.34
CA PRO A 250 8.93 23.63 -6.87
C PRO A 250 9.26 25.00 -7.49
N ALA A 251 10.00 25.81 -6.78
CA ALA A 251 10.49 27.08 -7.34
C ALA A 251 11.22 26.84 -8.65
N GLY A 252 10.82 27.55 -9.72
CA GLY A 252 11.39 27.37 -11.07
C GLY A 252 11.02 26.06 -11.75
N ALA A 253 9.89 25.44 -11.38
CA ALA A 253 9.38 24.25 -12.07
C ALA A 253 9.30 24.46 -13.59
N ARG A 254 9.77 23.47 -14.36
CA ARG A 254 9.89 23.54 -15.83
C ARG A 254 8.83 22.76 -16.58
N ALA A 255 8.14 21.84 -15.91
CA ALA A 255 7.04 21.05 -16.42
C ALA A 255 6.19 20.55 -15.24
N VAL A 256 5.00 20.03 -15.49
CA VAL A 256 4.14 19.41 -14.46
C VAL A 256 3.77 18.00 -14.87
N VAL A 257 3.90 17.05 -13.95
CA VAL A 257 3.48 15.66 -14.14
C VAL A 257 2.20 15.39 -13.37
N MET A 258 1.16 14.95 -14.07
CA MET A 258 -0.12 14.58 -13.48
C MET A 258 -0.17 13.07 -13.24
N PHE A 259 -0.62 12.65 -12.06
CA PHE A 259 -0.64 11.26 -11.64
C PHE A 259 -2.03 10.64 -11.78
N ALA A 260 -2.13 9.61 -12.60
CA ALA A 260 -3.30 8.75 -12.73
C ALA A 260 -3.09 7.47 -11.92
N HIS A 261 -3.73 7.39 -10.76
CA HIS A 261 -3.61 6.25 -9.86
C HIS A 261 -4.36 5.01 -10.38
N GLY A 262 -3.94 3.82 -9.93
CA GLY A 262 -4.61 2.56 -10.27
C GLY A 262 -5.85 2.29 -9.40
N SER A 263 -6.54 1.21 -9.72
CA SER A 263 -7.71 0.73 -8.98
C SER A 263 -7.35 0.44 -7.51
N GLY A 264 -8.19 0.88 -6.57
CA GLY A 264 -7.97 0.73 -5.14
C GLY A 264 -6.81 1.59 -4.60
N SER A 265 -6.45 2.66 -5.29
CA SER A 265 -5.44 3.64 -4.93
C SER A 265 -6.01 5.05 -5.00
N SER A 266 -5.33 6.04 -4.46
CA SER A 266 -5.75 7.44 -4.44
C SER A 266 -4.54 8.38 -4.61
N ARG A 267 -4.79 9.70 -4.56
CA ARG A 267 -3.74 10.73 -4.49
C ARG A 267 -2.75 10.52 -3.34
N HIS A 268 -3.17 9.81 -2.29
CA HIS A 268 -2.35 9.50 -1.12
C HIS A 268 -1.46 8.25 -1.29
N SER A 269 -1.44 7.62 -2.46
CA SER A 269 -0.60 6.46 -2.75
C SER A 269 0.86 6.69 -2.37
N PRO A 270 1.45 5.96 -1.41
CA PRO A 270 2.84 6.15 -1.02
C PRO A 270 3.81 5.94 -2.17
N ARG A 271 3.50 4.99 -3.07
CA ARG A 271 4.31 4.72 -4.26
C ARG A 271 4.29 5.89 -5.24
N ASN A 272 3.12 6.49 -5.48
CA ASN A 272 3.03 7.65 -6.35
C ASN A 272 3.67 8.88 -5.70
N ARG A 273 3.51 9.06 -4.39
CA ARG A 273 4.16 10.14 -3.63
C ARG A 273 5.69 10.04 -3.64
N LEU A 274 6.25 8.84 -3.55
CA LEU A 274 7.70 8.64 -3.67
C LEU A 274 8.20 9.09 -5.04
N VAL A 275 7.52 8.66 -6.12
CA VAL A 275 7.88 9.10 -7.47
C VAL A 275 7.70 10.61 -7.61
N ALA A 276 6.59 11.17 -7.11
CA ALA A 276 6.34 12.61 -7.16
C ALA A 276 7.42 13.43 -6.43
N ALA A 277 7.85 12.98 -5.25
CA ALA A 277 8.94 13.62 -4.51
C ALA A 277 10.24 13.65 -5.33
N ALA A 278 10.63 12.55 -5.96
CA ALA A 278 11.81 12.49 -6.82
C ALA A 278 11.68 13.41 -8.05
N LEU A 279 10.48 13.58 -8.60
CA LEU A 279 10.22 14.53 -9.68
C LEU A 279 10.32 15.98 -9.19
N ASN A 280 9.77 16.27 -8.01
CA ASN A 280 9.83 17.61 -7.41
C ASN A 280 11.27 18.00 -7.07
N GLU A 281 12.09 17.10 -6.54
CA GLU A 281 13.53 17.29 -6.32
C GLU A 281 14.29 17.62 -7.62
N ALA A 282 13.81 17.09 -8.75
CA ALA A 282 14.37 17.38 -10.08
C ALA A 282 13.82 18.66 -10.73
N GLY A 283 13.01 19.45 -10.02
CA GLY A 283 12.45 20.70 -10.53
C GLY A 283 11.26 20.50 -11.48
N LEU A 284 10.57 19.39 -11.37
CA LEU A 284 9.28 19.12 -12.04
C LEU A 284 8.14 19.31 -11.04
N GLY A 285 7.09 20.04 -11.41
CA GLY A 285 5.86 20.10 -10.64
C GLY A 285 5.09 18.79 -10.70
N THR A 286 4.25 18.52 -9.71
CA THR A 286 3.41 17.33 -9.68
C THR A 286 1.98 17.66 -9.28
N LEU A 287 1.00 16.95 -9.86
CA LEU A 287 -0.40 16.99 -9.45
C LEU A 287 -0.86 15.54 -9.20
N LEU A 288 -1.03 15.20 -7.93
CA LEU A 288 -1.65 13.96 -7.50
C LEU A 288 -3.11 14.24 -7.19
N PHE A 289 -4.05 13.57 -7.85
CA PHE A 289 -5.47 13.80 -7.62
C PHE A 289 -6.28 12.52 -7.75
N ASP A 290 -7.44 12.51 -7.14
CA ASP A 290 -8.35 11.37 -7.19
C ASP A 290 -9.13 11.42 -8.52
N LEU A 291 -9.09 10.34 -9.30
CA LEU A 291 -9.78 10.24 -10.61
C LEU A 291 -11.29 10.07 -10.46
N LEU A 292 -11.74 9.61 -9.31
CA LEU A 292 -13.12 9.38 -8.96
C LEU A 292 -13.44 10.02 -7.61
N THR A 293 -14.70 10.39 -7.41
CA THR A 293 -15.20 10.75 -6.08
C THR A 293 -15.35 9.50 -5.21
N PRO A 294 -15.36 9.63 -3.87
CA PRO A 294 -15.59 8.49 -2.99
C PRO A 294 -16.91 7.75 -3.26
N ALA A 295 -17.93 8.46 -3.76
CA ALA A 295 -19.21 7.85 -4.15
C ALA A 295 -19.11 7.02 -5.44
N GLU A 296 -18.30 7.47 -6.39
CA GLU A 296 -18.04 6.76 -7.65
C GLU A 296 -17.13 5.54 -7.41
N GLU A 297 -16.11 5.65 -6.56
CA GLU A 297 -15.22 4.55 -6.18
C GLU A 297 -15.94 3.40 -5.48
N ALA A 298 -17.03 3.68 -4.76
CA ALA A 298 -17.85 2.65 -4.13
C ALA A 298 -18.43 1.64 -5.13
N HIS A 299 -18.45 1.97 -6.42
CA HIS A 299 -18.92 1.08 -7.48
C HIS A 299 -17.73 0.53 -8.27
N ARG A 300 -17.41 -0.74 -8.07
CA ARG A 300 -16.26 -1.42 -8.69
C ARG A 300 -16.22 -1.28 -10.22
N SER A 301 -17.35 -1.18 -10.89
CA SER A 301 -17.43 -0.94 -12.35
C SER A 301 -16.73 0.35 -12.75
N ASN A 302 -16.84 1.42 -11.96
CA ASN A 302 -16.29 2.72 -12.28
C ASN A 302 -14.76 2.74 -12.23
N VAL A 303 -14.17 1.94 -11.33
CA VAL A 303 -12.71 1.85 -11.16
C VAL A 303 -12.02 1.21 -12.37
N PHE A 304 -12.78 0.48 -13.19
CA PHE A 304 -12.34 -0.15 -14.44
C PHE A 304 -12.95 0.52 -15.69
N ASP A 305 -13.73 1.58 -15.53
CA ASP A 305 -14.23 2.39 -16.64
C ASP A 305 -13.15 3.36 -17.11
N ILE A 306 -12.25 2.84 -17.95
CA ILE A 306 -11.09 3.59 -18.44
C ILE A 306 -11.50 4.85 -19.19
N GLY A 307 -12.65 4.84 -19.89
CA GLY A 307 -13.20 6.00 -20.57
C GLY A 307 -13.48 7.13 -19.58
N THR A 308 -14.23 6.86 -18.50
CA THR A 308 -14.51 7.83 -17.43
C THR A 308 -13.23 8.32 -16.77
N LEU A 309 -12.27 7.44 -16.45
CA LEU A 309 -11.00 7.83 -15.84
C LEU A 309 -10.18 8.75 -16.78
N ALA A 310 -10.16 8.46 -18.08
CA ALA A 310 -9.48 9.28 -19.08
C ALA A 310 -10.13 10.65 -19.26
N ASP A 311 -11.46 10.71 -19.25
CA ASP A 311 -12.22 11.97 -19.32
C ASP A 311 -11.93 12.85 -18.10
N ARG A 312 -11.84 12.26 -16.90
CA ARG A 312 -11.45 12.97 -15.67
C ARG A 312 -10.03 13.53 -15.75
N LEU A 313 -9.08 12.72 -16.25
CA LEU A 313 -7.70 13.17 -16.44
C LEU A 313 -7.61 14.28 -17.49
N THR A 314 -8.36 14.17 -18.59
CA THR A 314 -8.44 15.21 -19.63
C THR A 314 -9.02 16.52 -19.08
N ALA A 315 -10.11 16.44 -18.33
CA ALA A 315 -10.71 17.63 -17.70
C ALA A 315 -9.76 18.28 -16.67
N ALA A 316 -9.09 17.47 -15.85
CA ALA A 316 -8.07 17.96 -14.91
C ALA A 316 -6.87 18.59 -15.64
N THR A 317 -6.52 18.10 -16.81
CA THR A 317 -5.48 18.70 -17.67
C THR A 317 -5.93 20.08 -18.16
N GLY A 318 -7.16 20.24 -18.60
CA GLY A 318 -7.73 21.55 -18.93
C GLY A 318 -7.69 22.53 -17.75
N TRP A 319 -8.15 22.07 -16.58
CA TRP A 319 -8.09 22.83 -15.34
C TRP A 319 -6.66 23.29 -14.99
N LEU A 320 -5.65 22.42 -15.17
CA LEU A 320 -4.25 22.75 -14.92
C LEU A 320 -3.71 23.75 -15.95
N ARG A 321 -4.09 23.62 -17.23
CA ARG A 321 -3.67 24.55 -18.29
C ARG A 321 -4.17 25.98 -18.09
N ASP A 322 -5.33 26.16 -17.47
CA ASP A 322 -5.83 27.48 -17.09
C ASP A 322 -4.97 28.16 -16.02
N ARG A 323 -4.08 27.41 -15.35
CA ARG A 323 -3.23 27.87 -14.23
C ARG A 323 -1.75 27.95 -14.58
N THR A 324 -1.29 27.19 -15.57
CA THR A 324 0.12 27.18 -15.96
C THR A 324 0.27 26.90 -17.46
N ALA A 325 1.26 27.56 -18.05
CA ALA A 325 1.69 27.30 -19.42
C ALA A 325 2.80 26.23 -19.52
N LEU A 326 3.15 25.60 -18.40
CA LEU A 326 4.20 24.58 -18.37
C LEU A 326 3.81 23.34 -19.18
N PRO A 327 4.77 22.66 -19.84
CA PRO A 327 4.55 21.35 -20.45
C PRO A 327 3.98 20.35 -19.44
N ILE A 328 3.03 19.53 -19.90
CA ILE A 328 2.35 18.54 -19.07
C ILE A 328 2.75 17.13 -19.51
N GLY A 329 3.09 16.28 -18.52
CA GLY A 329 3.26 14.84 -18.69
C GLY A 329 2.27 14.05 -17.83
N TYR A 330 2.07 12.76 -18.17
CA TYR A 330 1.24 11.84 -17.39
C TYR A 330 2.08 10.70 -16.81
N PHE A 331 1.87 10.43 -15.52
CA PHE A 331 2.38 9.24 -14.85
C PHE A 331 1.18 8.36 -14.44
N GLY A 332 1.02 7.22 -15.11
CA GLY A 332 -0.08 6.29 -14.83
C GLY A 332 0.38 5.00 -14.16
N ALA A 333 -0.41 4.48 -13.22
CA ALA A 333 -0.14 3.22 -12.55
C ALA A 333 -1.28 2.22 -12.77
N SER A 334 -0.98 0.97 -13.17
CA SER A 334 -1.97 -0.10 -13.40
C SER A 334 -3.10 0.37 -14.34
N THR A 335 -4.38 0.40 -13.88
CA THR A 335 -5.52 0.94 -14.66
C THR A 335 -5.37 2.43 -14.96
N GLY A 336 -4.73 3.21 -14.09
CA GLY A 336 -4.42 4.61 -14.34
C GLY A 336 -3.46 4.83 -15.51
N ALA A 337 -2.61 3.86 -15.83
CA ALA A 337 -1.77 3.91 -17.02
C ALA A 337 -2.61 3.81 -18.32
N ALA A 338 -3.63 2.97 -18.31
CA ALA A 338 -4.58 2.91 -19.44
C ALA A 338 -5.33 4.24 -19.60
N ALA A 339 -5.80 4.84 -18.51
CA ALA A 339 -6.44 6.15 -18.54
C ALA A 339 -5.50 7.25 -19.07
N ALA A 340 -4.22 7.23 -18.66
CA ALA A 340 -3.21 8.17 -19.14
C ALA A 340 -2.95 8.02 -20.66
N LEU A 341 -2.83 6.80 -21.16
CA LEU A 341 -2.65 6.52 -22.60
C LEU A 341 -3.90 6.92 -23.40
N TRP A 342 -5.09 6.61 -22.89
CA TRP A 342 -6.35 6.99 -23.51
C TRP A 342 -6.48 8.51 -23.58
N ALA A 343 -6.25 9.23 -22.47
CA ALA A 343 -6.30 10.68 -22.46
C ALA A 343 -5.24 11.30 -23.39
N ALA A 344 -4.03 10.74 -23.46
CA ALA A 344 -2.97 11.20 -24.38
C ALA A 344 -3.29 10.93 -25.87
N ALA A 345 -4.17 9.97 -26.16
CA ALA A 345 -4.65 9.67 -27.50
C ALA A 345 -5.79 10.59 -27.95
N THR A 346 -6.43 11.33 -27.03
CA THR A 346 -7.57 12.21 -27.34
C THR A 346 -7.12 13.35 -28.27
N PRO A 347 -7.87 13.67 -29.33
CA PRO A 347 -7.54 14.79 -30.22
C PRO A 347 -7.40 16.11 -29.44
N GLY A 348 -6.26 16.78 -29.62
CA GLY A 348 -5.95 18.03 -28.90
C GLY A 348 -5.34 17.86 -27.52
N ALA A 349 -5.12 16.64 -27.06
CA ALA A 349 -4.34 16.36 -25.86
C ALA A 349 -2.87 16.73 -26.12
N ASP A 350 -2.48 17.93 -25.76
CA ASP A 350 -1.11 18.42 -25.89
C ASP A 350 -0.26 17.94 -24.70
N VAL A 351 -0.06 16.62 -24.60
CA VAL A 351 0.72 15.94 -23.58
C VAL A 351 2.11 15.65 -24.10
N GLY A 352 3.14 16.09 -23.40
CA GLY A 352 4.52 16.02 -23.86
C GLY A 352 5.20 14.68 -23.61
N ALA A 353 4.77 13.89 -22.62
CA ALA A 353 5.31 12.56 -22.32
C ALA A 353 4.36 11.74 -21.46
N VAL A 354 4.43 10.41 -21.56
CA VAL A 354 3.68 9.47 -20.72
C VAL A 354 4.66 8.46 -20.10
N VAL A 355 4.48 8.18 -18.81
CA VAL A 355 5.14 7.07 -18.11
C VAL A 355 4.06 6.14 -17.55
N SER A 356 4.17 4.86 -17.86
CA SER A 356 3.31 3.78 -17.37
C SER A 356 4.08 2.90 -16.40
N ARG A 357 3.62 2.75 -15.17
CA ARG A 357 4.21 1.86 -14.17
C ARG A 357 3.30 0.66 -13.90
N GLY A 358 3.78 -0.55 -14.23
CA GLY A 358 2.97 -1.77 -14.09
C GLY A 358 1.61 -1.63 -14.78
N GLY A 359 1.59 -0.97 -15.93
CA GLY A 359 0.37 -0.54 -16.59
C GLY A 359 -0.39 -1.66 -17.28
N ARG A 360 -1.69 -1.44 -17.47
CA ARG A 360 -2.61 -2.26 -18.26
C ARG A 360 -2.96 -1.54 -19.56
N PRO A 361 -1.97 -1.37 -20.50
CA PRO A 361 -2.19 -0.65 -21.76
C PRO A 361 -3.22 -1.34 -22.66
N ASP A 362 -3.43 -2.64 -22.49
CA ASP A 362 -4.46 -3.43 -23.16
C ASP A 362 -5.88 -2.84 -22.98
N LEU A 363 -6.13 -2.19 -21.84
CA LEU A 363 -7.42 -1.54 -21.58
C LEU A 363 -7.61 -0.23 -22.38
N ALA A 364 -6.56 0.28 -23.03
CA ALA A 364 -6.61 1.42 -23.96
C ALA A 364 -6.33 1.00 -25.41
N GLU A 365 -6.31 -0.30 -25.72
CA GLU A 365 -5.83 -0.87 -26.99
C GLU A 365 -6.34 -0.19 -28.26
N PRO A 366 -7.64 0.13 -28.41
CA PRO A 366 -8.10 0.74 -29.67
C PRO A 366 -7.47 2.11 -29.95
N LEU A 367 -6.97 2.81 -28.93
CA LEU A 367 -6.48 4.18 -29.02
C LEU A 367 -4.95 4.29 -29.01
N LEU A 368 -4.22 3.22 -28.72
CA LEU A 368 -2.75 3.25 -28.62
C LEU A 368 -2.10 3.80 -29.89
N VAL A 369 -2.64 3.49 -31.06
CA VAL A 369 -2.16 3.97 -32.35
C VAL A 369 -2.25 5.50 -32.52
N ALA A 370 -3.11 6.15 -31.74
CA ALA A 370 -3.33 7.59 -31.77
C ALA A 370 -2.48 8.37 -30.74
N VAL A 371 -1.82 7.68 -29.82
CA VAL A 371 -0.89 8.30 -28.85
C VAL A 371 0.30 8.88 -29.60
N ARG A 372 0.56 10.16 -29.37
CA ARG A 372 1.69 10.89 -29.98
C ARG A 372 2.80 11.22 -28.99
N ALA A 373 2.47 11.27 -27.71
CA ALA A 373 3.41 11.55 -26.64
C ALA A 373 4.45 10.43 -26.51
N PRO A 374 5.75 10.73 -26.45
CA PRO A 374 6.78 9.75 -26.07
C PRO A 374 6.35 8.97 -24.82
N THR A 375 6.42 7.65 -24.89
CA THR A 375 5.84 6.76 -23.88
C THR A 375 6.86 5.79 -23.31
N LEU A 376 7.04 5.79 -21.99
CA LEU A 376 7.85 4.83 -21.25
C LEU A 376 6.96 3.83 -20.52
N LEU A 377 7.16 2.55 -20.78
CA LEU A 377 6.43 1.43 -20.16
C LEU A 377 7.38 0.71 -19.18
N ILE A 378 7.15 0.86 -17.88
CA ILE A 378 7.97 0.24 -16.82
C ILE A 378 7.21 -0.94 -16.24
N VAL A 379 7.81 -2.14 -16.28
CA VAL A 379 7.17 -3.38 -15.85
C VAL A 379 8.08 -4.14 -14.87
N GLY A 380 7.49 -4.80 -13.89
CA GLY A 380 8.22 -5.69 -12.99
C GLY A 380 8.60 -7.00 -13.69
N GLY A 381 9.85 -7.45 -13.50
CA GLY A 381 10.38 -8.66 -14.15
C GLY A 381 9.76 -9.97 -13.68
N ASN A 382 8.98 -9.95 -12.60
CA ASN A 382 8.22 -11.08 -12.10
C ASN A 382 6.70 -10.97 -12.41
N ASP A 383 6.32 -10.07 -13.34
CA ASP A 383 4.93 -9.85 -13.75
C ASP A 383 4.76 -10.24 -15.23
N ASP A 384 4.93 -11.55 -15.51
CA ASP A 384 4.99 -12.09 -16.87
C ASP A 384 3.80 -11.66 -17.75
N VAL A 385 2.58 -11.69 -17.18
CA VAL A 385 1.36 -11.30 -17.91
C VAL A 385 1.42 -9.83 -18.33
N VAL A 386 1.86 -8.95 -17.41
CA VAL A 386 1.93 -7.51 -17.70
C VAL A 386 3.10 -7.20 -18.62
N ILE A 387 4.20 -7.97 -18.59
CA ILE A 387 5.29 -7.87 -19.58
C ILE A 387 4.74 -8.10 -20.98
N ASP A 388 4.03 -9.19 -21.22
CA ASP A 388 3.45 -9.51 -22.53
C ASP A 388 2.49 -8.42 -23.01
N LEU A 389 1.63 -7.89 -22.14
CA LEU A 389 0.71 -6.81 -22.46
C LEU A 389 1.43 -5.50 -22.84
N ASN A 390 2.52 -5.17 -22.17
CA ASN A 390 3.29 -3.96 -22.47
C ASN A 390 4.13 -4.12 -23.74
N GLN A 391 4.64 -5.30 -24.07
CA GLN A 391 5.30 -5.57 -25.36
C GLN A 391 4.33 -5.49 -26.53
N GLN A 392 3.08 -5.97 -26.34
CA GLN A 392 2.02 -5.80 -27.37
C GLN A 392 1.66 -4.32 -27.56
N ALA A 393 1.59 -3.56 -26.47
CA ALA A 393 1.34 -2.13 -26.53
C ALA A 393 2.49 -1.35 -27.22
N GLU A 394 3.74 -1.71 -26.95
CA GLU A 394 4.91 -1.15 -27.66
C GLU A 394 4.78 -1.34 -29.18
N ALA A 395 4.38 -2.53 -29.61
CA ALA A 395 4.17 -2.82 -31.02
C ALA A 395 3.01 -2.02 -31.65
N ALA A 396 1.98 -1.64 -30.88
CA ALA A 396 0.84 -0.87 -31.32
C ALA A 396 1.07 0.64 -31.30
N LEU A 397 1.87 1.15 -30.37
CA LEU A 397 2.24 2.56 -30.28
C LEU A 397 3.06 3.00 -31.49
N ARG A 398 2.84 4.23 -31.97
CA ARG A 398 3.56 4.81 -33.12
C ARG A 398 4.43 6.01 -32.74
N CYS A 399 4.39 6.41 -31.46
CA CYS A 399 5.29 7.41 -30.90
C CYS A 399 6.62 6.77 -30.49
N GLU A 400 7.57 7.58 -30.08
CA GLU A 400 8.76 7.09 -29.38
C GLU A 400 8.33 6.27 -28.15
N THR A 401 8.71 5.00 -28.10
CA THR A 401 8.29 4.09 -27.02
C THR A 401 9.47 3.27 -26.53
N ARG A 402 9.52 3.04 -25.23
CA ARG A 402 10.53 2.23 -24.56
C ARG A 402 9.88 1.37 -23.50
N VAL A 403 10.22 0.07 -23.48
CA VAL A 403 9.85 -0.86 -22.42
C VAL A 403 11.05 -1.08 -21.51
N GLU A 404 10.88 -0.84 -20.22
CA GLU A 404 11.89 -1.11 -19.19
C GLU A 404 11.37 -2.16 -18.21
N ILE A 405 12.10 -3.26 -18.13
CA ILE A 405 11.80 -4.36 -17.22
C ILE A 405 12.73 -4.27 -16.02
N ILE A 406 12.16 -4.07 -14.81
CA ILE A 406 12.92 -4.04 -13.56
C ILE A 406 13.10 -5.47 -13.04
N PRO A 407 14.32 -6.04 -13.09
CA PRO A 407 14.55 -7.42 -12.73
C PRO A 407 14.13 -7.73 -11.28
N GLY A 408 13.39 -8.82 -11.09
CA GLY A 408 12.96 -9.27 -9.77
C GLY A 408 11.82 -8.50 -9.14
N ALA A 409 11.38 -7.39 -9.75
CA ALA A 409 10.25 -6.62 -9.25
C ALA A 409 8.91 -7.31 -9.59
N THR A 410 7.95 -7.24 -8.67
CA THR A 410 6.56 -7.65 -8.88
C THR A 410 5.73 -6.48 -9.43
N HIS A 411 4.43 -6.70 -9.62
CA HIS A 411 3.48 -5.68 -10.11
C HIS A 411 3.50 -4.37 -9.30
N LEU A 412 3.74 -4.44 -8.00
CA LEU A 412 3.69 -3.31 -7.09
C LEU A 412 5.05 -2.64 -6.86
N PHE A 413 6.15 -3.23 -7.33
CA PHE A 413 7.52 -2.73 -7.17
C PHE A 413 7.91 -2.55 -5.69
N GLU A 414 7.52 -3.51 -4.85
CA GLU A 414 7.76 -3.48 -3.40
C GLU A 414 9.17 -3.97 -3.01
N GLU A 415 9.89 -4.54 -3.95
CA GLU A 415 11.22 -5.06 -3.75
C GLU A 415 12.22 -3.91 -3.54
N HIS A 416 13.24 -4.18 -2.72
CA HIS A 416 14.23 -3.17 -2.35
C HIS A 416 14.86 -2.48 -3.57
N GLY A 417 14.70 -1.16 -3.63
CA GLY A 417 15.23 -0.34 -4.72
C GLY A 417 14.43 -0.38 -6.02
N ALA A 418 13.41 -1.25 -6.16
CA ALA A 418 12.62 -1.33 -7.38
C ALA A 418 11.84 -0.04 -7.66
N LEU A 419 11.17 0.50 -6.64
CA LEU A 419 10.40 1.74 -6.79
C LEU A 419 11.31 2.96 -7.01
N GLN A 420 12.53 2.97 -6.45
CA GLN A 420 13.51 4.01 -6.72
C GLN A 420 13.94 3.98 -8.18
N GLN A 421 14.18 2.80 -8.76
CA GLN A 421 14.48 2.66 -10.18
C GLN A 421 13.33 3.18 -11.06
N VAL A 422 12.07 2.93 -10.67
CA VAL A 422 10.90 3.51 -11.34
C VAL A 422 10.97 5.04 -11.30
N ALA A 423 11.27 5.62 -10.14
CA ALA A 423 11.34 7.07 -9.96
C ALA A 423 12.45 7.69 -10.79
N ASP A 424 13.62 7.06 -10.83
CA ASP A 424 14.77 7.53 -11.63
C ASP A 424 14.47 7.47 -13.14
N LEU A 425 13.91 6.35 -13.62
CA LEU A 425 13.49 6.20 -15.01
C LEU A 425 12.43 7.22 -15.42
N ALA A 426 11.42 7.43 -14.58
CA ALA A 426 10.36 8.41 -14.82
C ALA A 426 10.91 9.84 -14.85
N ARG A 427 11.77 10.19 -13.88
CA ARG A 427 12.45 11.49 -13.81
C ARG A 427 13.21 11.77 -15.11
N ASP A 428 14.07 10.83 -15.49
CA ASP A 428 14.93 11.00 -16.68
C ASP A 428 14.10 11.10 -17.96
N TRP A 429 13.01 10.33 -18.06
CA TRP A 429 12.08 10.39 -19.19
C TRP A 429 11.40 11.75 -19.29
N PHE A 430 10.84 12.24 -18.19
CA PHE A 430 10.16 13.53 -18.20
C PHE A 430 11.11 14.70 -18.41
N LEU A 431 12.31 14.68 -17.84
CA LEU A 431 13.31 15.71 -18.10
C LEU A 431 13.71 15.77 -19.57
N ASN A 432 13.87 14.62 -20.22
CA ASN A 432 14.26 14.55 -21.61
C ASN A 432 13.19 15.03 -22.59
N HIS A 433 11.91 14.82 -22.26
CA HIS A 433 10.79 15.09 -23.19
C HIS A 433 9.99 16.34 -22.86
N LEU A 434 9.96 16.79 -21.61
CA LEU A 434 9.19 17.97 -21.18
C LEU A 434 10.08 19.23 -21.05
N VAL A 435 11.36 19.07 -20.77
CA VAL A 435 12.27 20.19 -20.49
C VAL A 435 13.23 20.35 -21.65
N LYS A 436 12.91 21.29 -22.53
CA LYS A 436 13.78 21.65 -23.67
C LYS A 436 14.72 22.79 -23.30
#